data_792067321bdeb95f2ec3660843298864
#
_entry.id   792067321bdeb95f2ec3660843298864
#
_cell.length_a   1.000
_cell.length_b   1.000
_cell.length_c   1.000
_cell.angle_alpha   90.00
_cell.angle_beta   90.00
_cell.angle_gamma   90.00
#
_symmetry.space_group_name_H-M   'P 1'
#
loop_
_entity.id
_entity.type
_entity.pdbx_description
1 polymer ?
#
loop_
_entity_poly.entity_id
_entity_poly.type
_entity_poly.pdbx_seq_one_letter_code
_entity_poly.pdbx_strand_id
1 'polypeptide(L)'
;AANKGMLQASNMSDLRGTVDVVNTARFYPLELDLCKQVQQTTKKDSPEYIEAARVTKLYISNKGFHYHGSAKFFLLAGDAMARSLANMISGGKPLIHDELKK
;
A
#
# COMPACT_ATOMS: atom_id res chain seq x y z
N ALA A 1 10.90 9.05 -7.38
CA ALA A 1 12.04 9.16 -6.49
C ALA A 1 12.52 7.80 -6.01
N ALA A 2 12.23 7.39 -4.76
CA ALA A 2 12.76 6.13 -4.20
C ALA A 2 12.32 4.90 -5.01
N ASN A 3 11.04 4.82 -5.42
CA ASN A 3 10.54 3.69 -6.21
C ASN A 3 11.22 3.59 -7.58
N LYS A 4 11.51 4.72 -8.20
CA LYS A 4 12.19 4.75 -9.49
C LYS A 4 13.62 4.23 -9.36
N GLY A 5 14.35 4.66 -8.32
CA GLY A 5 15.71 4.18 -8.05
C GLY A 5 15.75 2.68 -7.76
N MET A 6 14.83 2.17 -6.95
CA MET A 6 14.71 0.75 -6.68
C MET A 6 14.39 -0.06 -7.93
N LEU A 7 13.49 0.46 -8.79
CA LEU A 7 13.16 -0.18 -10.05
C LEU A 7 14.37 -0.24 -10.99
N GLN A 8 15.14 0.85 -11.09
CA GLN A 8 16.36 0.87 -11.88
C GLN A 8 17.38 -0.16 -11.37
N ALA A 9 17.55 -0.25 -10.04
CA ALA A 9 18.45 -1.24 -9.44
C ALA A 9 18.00 -2.68 -9.77
N SER A 10 16.71 -2.97 -9.71
CA SER A 10 16.18 -4.30 -10.03
C SER A 10 16.39 -4.71 -11.49
N ASN A 11 16.61 -3.75 -12.38
CA ASN A 11 16.88 -3.98 -13.80
C ASN A 11 18.37 -4.14 -14.14
N MET A 12 19.26 -3.89 -13.20
CA MET A 12 20.69 -4.06 -13.45
C MET A 12 20.98 -5.53 -13.75
N SER A 13 21.83 -5.79 -14.75
CA SER A 13 22.13 -7.15 -15.21
C SER A 13 22.61 -8.07 -14.08
N ASP A 14 23.41 -7.56 -13.14
CA ASP A 14 23.94 -8.32 -12.02
C ASP A 14 22.89 -8.69 -10.97
N LEU A 15 21.79 -7.93 -10.91
CA LEU A 15 20.73 -8.13 -9.92
C LEU A 15 19.47 -8.77 -10.52
N ARG A 16 19.42 -8.90 -11.82
CA ARG A 16 18.24 -9.45 -12.51
C ARG A 16 17.95 -10.88 -12.05
N GLY A 17 16.70 -11.12 -11.65
CA GLY A 17 16.26 -12.41 -11.13
C GLY A 17 16.50 -12.61 -9.63
N THR A 18 17.24 -11.72 -8.96
CA THR A 18 17.53 -11.78 -7.52
C THR A 18 16.85 -10.65 -6.74
N VAL A 19 16.39 -9.62 -7.43
CA VAL A 19 15.73 -8.44 -6.83
C VAL A 19 14.47 -8.12 -7.61
N ASP A 20 13.40 -7.84 -6.89
CA ASP A 20 12.19 -7.28 -7.46
C ASP A 20 11.68 -6.15 -6.56
N VAL A 21 10.85 -5.28 -7.11
CA VAL A 21 10.29 -4.13 -6.41
C VAL A 21 8.78 -4.22 -6.39
N VAL A 22 8.21 -4.08 -5.20
CA VAL A 22 6.76 -4.02 -5.02
C VAL A 22 6.35 -2.59 -4.70
N ASN A 23 5.51 -1.99 -5.55
CA ASN A 23 4.95 -0.67 -5.30
C ASN A 23 3.80 -0.78 -4.31
N THR A 24 4.07 -0.53 -3.03
CA THR A 24 3.06 -0.59 -1.97
C THR A 24 2.22 0.68 -1.85
N ALA A 25 2.59 1.77 -2.50
CA ALA A 25 1.86 3.03 -2.44
C ALA A 25 0.39 2.90 -2.88
N ARG A 26 0.10 2.02 -3.83
CA ARG A 26 -1.26 1.72 -4.31
C ARG A 26 -2.17 1.09 -3.23
N PHE A 27 -1.58 0.56 -2.17
CA PHE A 27 -2.32 -0.07 -1.07
C PHE A 27 -2.57 0.90 0.09
N TYR A 28 -2.10 2.14 -0.02
CA TYR A 28 -2.31 3.14 1.00
C TYR A 28 -3.82 3.31 1.28
N PRO A 29 -4.24 3.30 2.54
CA PRO A 29 -5.67 3.33 2.88
C PRO A 29 -6.25 4.75 2.74
N LEU A 30 -6.44 5.21 1.51
CA LEU A 30 -7.01 6.54 1.20
C LEU A 30 -8.39 6.74 1.83
N GLU A 31 -9.15 5.69 1.98
CA GLU A 31 -10.46 5.72 2.63
C GLU A 31 -10.37 6.23 4.09
N LEU A 32 -9.25 6.02 4.75
CA LEU A 32 -9.05 6.51 6.11
C LEU A 32 -8.75 8.00 6.14
N ASP A 33 -8.05 8.51 5.14
CA ASP A 33 -7.84 9.96 4.99
C ASP A 33 -9.17 10.66 4.71
N LEU A 34 -10.03 10.06 3.89
CA LEU A 34 -11.38 10.58 3.63
C LEU A 34 -12.22 10.60 4.91
N CYS A 35 -12.19 9.53 5.70
CA CYS A 35 -12.89 9.48 6.98
C CYS A 35 -12.41 10.58 7.93
N LYS A 36 -11.11 10.81 7.98
CA LYS A 36 -10.52 11.90 8.78
C LYS A 36 -11.01 13.26 8.31
N GLN A 37 -11.06 13.49 7.01
CA GLN A 37 -11.57 14.72 6.43
C GLN A 37 -13.04 14.94 6.80
N VAL A 38 -13.89 13.91 6.68
CA VAL A 38 -15.30 13.97 7.08
C VAL A 38 -15.42 14.35 8.55
N GLN A 39 -14.64 13.73 9.44
CA GLN A 39 -14.66 14.04 10.86
C GLN A 39 -14.24 15.49 11.17
N GLN A 40 -13.40 16.09 10.34
CA GLN A 40 -12.94 17.47 10.51
C GLN A 40 -13.95 18.50 9.99
N THR A 41 -14.79 18.12 9.04
CA THR A 41 -15.69 19.02 8.32
C THR A 41 -17.16 18.86 8.69
N THR A 42 -17.52 17.85 9.48
CA THR A 42 -18.92 17.59 9.90
C THR A 42 -19.08 17.70 11.41
N LYS A 43 -20.32 17.89 11.84
CA LYS A 43 -20.65 17.94 13.28
C LYS A 43 -20.52 16.55 13.90
N LYS A 44 -20.05 16.49 15.15
CA LYS A 44 -19.81 15.24 15.88
C LYS A 44 -21.02 14.33 16.03
N ASP A 45 -22.20 14.88 16.00
CA ASP A 45 -23.46 14.15 16.12
C ASP A 45 -24.12 13.83 14.77
N SER A 46 -23.49 14.25 13.66
CA SER A 46 -24.02 13.95 12.32
C SER A 46 -23.85 12.49 11.96
N PRO A 47 -24.76 11.92 11.13
CA PRO A 47 -24.62 10.54 10.65
C PRO A 47 -23.29 10.30 9.92
N GLU A 48 -22.83 11.28 9.14
CA GLU A 48 -21.58 11.21 8.39
C GLU A 48 -20.37 11.10 9.32
N TYR A 49 -20.35 11.89 10.39
CA TYR A 49 -19.27 11.83 11.39
C TYR A 49 -19.27 10.48 12.10
N ILE A 50 -20.44 10.02 12.53
CA ILE A 50 -20.58 8.74 13.25
C ILE A 50 -20.08 7.57 12.40
N GLU A 51 -20.46 7.54 11.13
CA GLU A 51 -20.01 6.49 10.21
C GLU A 51 -18.49 6.58 9.95
N ALA A 52 -17.96 7.77 9.71
CA ALA A 52 -16.52 7.96 9.53
C ALA A 52 -15.73 7.54 10.78
N ALA A 53 -16.24 7.84 11.98
CA ALA A 53 -15.64 7.43 13.24
C ALA A 53 -15.66 5.90 13.40
N ARG A 54 -16.75 5.26 13.02
CA ARG A 54 -16.89 3.80 13.04
C ARG A 54 -15.87 3.13 12.14
N VAL A 55 -15.76 3.58 10.89
CA VAL A 55 -14.81 3.06 9.91
C VAL A 55 -13.38 3.25 10.42
N THR A 56 -13.06 4.44 10.91
CA THR A 56 -11.73 4.75 11.46
C THR A 56 -11.38 3.78 12.60
N LYS A 57 -12.29 3.54 13.53
CA LYS A 57 -12.06 2.65 14.66
C LYS A 57 -11.81 1.21 14.23
N LEU A 58 -12.47 0.76 13.17
CA LEU A 58 -12.31 -0.62 12.66
C LEU A 58 -10.98 -0.85 11.94
N TYR A 59 -10.47 0.17 11.26
CA TYR A 59 -9.35 0.00 10.32
C TYR A 59 -8.03 0.64 10.77
N ILE A 60 -8.06 1.47 11.82
CA ILE A 60 -6.84 2.13 12.32
C ILE A 60 -6.41 1.57 13.67
N SER A 61 -5.20 1.03 13.73
CA SER A 61 -4.58 0.63 14.99
C SER A 61 -3.46 1.57 15.43
N ASN A 62 -2.90 2.38 14.52
CA ASN A 62 -1.80 3.29 14.81
C ASN A 62 -1.98 4.62 14.07
N LYS A 63 -2.49 5.63 14.78
CA LYS A 63 -2.83 6.93 14.21
C LYS A 63 -1.58 7.65 13.68
N GLY A 64 -1.57 7.95 12.38
CA GLY A 64 -0.55 8.78 11.74
C GLY A 64 0.77 8.09 11.46
N PHE A 65 0.96 6.83 11.87
CA PHE A 65 2.20 6.09 11.67
C PHE A 65 1.93 4.74 11.02
N HIS A 66 2.96 4.17 10.36
CA HIS A 66 2.92 2.80 9.82
C HIS A 66 1.65 2.50 9.02
N TYR A 67 1.31 3.41 8.09
CA TYR A 67 0.10 3.27 7.26
C TYR A 67 -1.17 3.10 8.10
N HIS A 68 -1.27 3.90 9.18
CA HIS A 68 -2.36 3.86 10.17
C HIS A 68 -2.49 2.52 10.90
N GLY A 69 -1.52 1.62 10.79
CA GLY A 69 -1.64 0.26 11.30
C GLY A 69 -2.76 -0.53 10.62
N SER A 70 -3.06 -0.21 9.36
CA SER A 70 -4.15 -0.83 8.61
C SER A 70 -3.84 -2.28 8.27
N ALA A 71 -4.64 -3.21 8.79
CA ALA A 71 -4.53 -4.63 8.45
C ALA A 71 -4.72 -4.85 6.94
N LYS A 72 -5.63 -4.11 6.32
CA LYS A 72 -5.86 -4.16 4.87
C LYS A 72 -4.59 -3.82 4.09
N PHE A 73 -3.90 -2.73 4.47
CA PHE A 73 -2.63 -2.37 3.83
C PHE A 73 -1.61 -3.50 3.95
N PHE A 74 -1.38 -4.00 5.15
CA PHE A 74 -0.36 -5.02 5.38
C PHE A 74 -0.68 -6.35 4.71
N LEU A 75 -1.96 -6.74 4.65
CA LEU A 75 -2.38 -7.94 3.93
C LEU A 75 -2.13 -7.80 2.41
N LEU A 76 -2.49 -6.67 1.83
CA LEU A 76 -2.28 -6.43 0.40
C LEU A 76 -0.80 -6.32 0.04
N ALA A 77 -0.02 -5.61 0.86
CA ALA A 77 1.42 -5.49 0.66
C ALA A 77 2.12 -6.85 0.80
N GLY A 78 1.76 -7.62 1.82
CA GLY A 78 2.29 -8.97 2.05
C GLY A 78 1.95 -9.93 0.90
N ASP A 79 0.71 -9.92 0.42
CA ASP A 79 0.29 -10.71 -0.74
C ASP A 79 1.10 -10.35 -1.99
N ALA A 80 1.26 -9.05 -2.26
CA ALA A 80 2.04 -8.59 -3.41
C ALA A 80 3.51 -9.00 -3.32
N MET A 81 4.11 -8.91 -2.12
CA MET A 81 5.50 -9.34 -1.90
C MET A 81 5.64 -10.86 -2.07
N ALA A 82 4.69 -11.64 -1.57
CA ALA A 82 4.69 -13.09 -1.73
C ALA A 82 4.56 -13.50 -3.20
N ARG A 83 3.72 -12.83 -3.97
CA ARG A 83 3.56 -13.07 -5.40
C ARG A 83 4.84 -12.71 -6.17
N SER A 84 5.49 -11.61 -5.82
CA SER A 84 6.77 -11.21 -6.41
C SER A 84 7.84 -12.27 -6.14
N LEU A 85 7.96 -12.73 -4.90
CA LEU A 85 8.92 -13.77 -4.54
C LEU A 85 8.65 -15.08 -5.27
N ALA A 86 7.41 -15.54 -5.31
CA ALA A 86 7.02 -16.75 -6.03
C ALA A 86 7.34 -16.63 -7.53
N ASN A 87 7.07 -15.46 -8.10
CA ASN A 87 7.38 -15.18 -9.50
C ASN A 87 8.89 -15.24 -9.78
N MET A 88 9.71 -14.68 -8.90
CA MET A 88 11.19 -14.75 -9.04
C MET A 88 11.69 -16.18 -8.93
N ILE A 89 11.18 -16.97 -7.99
CA ILE A 89 11.55 -18.37 -7.80
C ILE A 89 11.24 -19.18 -9.06
N SER A 90 10.13 -18.91 -9.74
CA SER A 90 9.75 -19.58 -10.99
C SER A 90 10.45 -19.04 -12.23
N GLY A 91 11.34 -18.04 -12.09
CA GLY A 91 12.06 -17.43 -13.21
C GLY A 91 11.24 -16.47 -14.04
N GLY A 92 10.11 -15.99 -13.52
CA GLY A 92 9.24 -15.03 -14.21
C GLY A 92 9.82 -13.61 -14.25
N LYS A 93 9.22 -12.75 -15.06
CA LYS A 93 9.59 -11.33 -15.11
C LYS A 93 9.09 -10.60 -13.87
N PRO A 94 9.79 -9.55 -13.40
CA PRO A 94 9.34 -8.74 -12.28
C PRO A 94 7.93 -8.16 -12.54
N LEU A 95 6.99 -8.39 -11.62
CA LEU A 95 5.60 -8.00 -11.79
C LEU A 95 5.41 -6.50 -11.77
N ILE A 96 6.22 -5.80 -10.99
CA ILE A 96 6.11 -4.36 -10.80
C ILE A 96 6.33 -3.55 -12.08
N HIS A 97 7.07 -4.10 -13.04
CA HIS A 97 7.34 -3.40 -14.29
C HIS A 97 6.08 -3.06 -15.07
N ASP A 98 5.15 -4.00 -15.12
CA ASP A 98 3.92 -3.81 -15.87
C ASP A 98 3.01 -2.78 -15.20
N GLU A 99 3.04 -2.69 -13.89
CA GLU A 99 2.26 -1.73 -13.12
C GLU A 99 2.80 -0.30 -13.22
N LEU A 100 4.10 -0.13 -13.24
CA LEU A 100 4.72 1.20 -13.33
C LEU A 100 4.66 1.80 -14.74
N LYS A 101 4.43 0.99 -15.75
CA LYS A 101 4.23 1.45 -17.13
C LYS A 101 2.84 2.01 -17.40
N LYS A 102 1.90 1.73 -16.53
CA LYS A 102 0.54 2.25 -16.59
C LYS A 102 0.46 3.59 -15.89
#